data_ec639ec5252350bfe06aa2e6024a08ff
#
_entry.id   ec639ec5252350bfe06aa2e6024a08ff
#
_cell.length_a   1.000
_cell.length_b   1.000
_cell.length_c   1.000
_cell.angle_alpha   90.00
_cell.angle_beta   90.00
_cell.angle_gamma   90.00
#
_symmetry.space_group_name_H-M   'P 1'
#
loop_
_entity.id
_entity.type
_entity.pdbx_description
1 polymer ?
#
loop_
_entity_poly.entity_id
_entity_poly.type
_entity_poly.pdbx_seq_one_letter_code
_entity_poly.pdbx_strand_id
1 'polypeptide(L)'
;DEKSIELNICSQQGEYLAKYWAALISLKLENITLSAPVFGIRLIVENTYIRTPDKGDLFAGKQGSLSRLQLISLLQAKLGEQAASTPALTNDYRPEQAIQNSKRLTKATQPFKLYALRPSFLLTPPQRLQEKVSIAYGPERIETGWWDAQPITRDYFIARSQLGQWYWIFKIPRGDWYLHGVFS
;
A
#
# COMPACT_ATOMS: atom_id res chain seq x y z
N ASP A 1 21.71 -12.40 -33.11
CA ASP A 1 20.51 -12.46 -32.27
C ASP A 1 20.10 -11.06 -31.88
N GLU A 2 18.96 -10.60 -32.39
CA GLU A 2 18.37 -9.33 -31.99
C GLU A 2 17.88 -9.46 -30.52
N LYS A 3 18.54 -8.75 -29.62
CA LYS A 3 18.07 -8.65 -28.22
C LYS A 3 17.15 -7.44 -28.11
N SER A 4 15.91 -7.65 -27.73
CA SER A 4 14.99 -6.58 -27.40
C SER A 4 14.88 -6.38 -25.89
N ILE A 5 14.81 -5.14 -25.42
CA ILE A 5 14.53 -4.77 -24.05
C ILE A 5 13.17 -4.09 -24.03
N GLU A 6 12.26 -4.62 -23.25
CA GLU A 6 10.93 -4.05 -23.06
C GLU A 6 10.90 -3.14 -21.83
N LEU A 7 10.41 -1.92 -22.01
CA LEU A 7 10.25 -0.93 -20.96
C LEU A 7 8.78 -0.58 -20.79
N ASN A 8 8.23 -0.92 -19.66
CA ASN A 8 6.88 -0.52 -19.31
C ASN A 8 6.88 0.84 -18.60
N ILE A 9 6.17 1.83 -19.18
CA ILE A 9 6.11 3.20 -18.66
C ILE A 9 4.66 3.55 -18.42
N CYS A 10 4.33 3.80 -17.16
CA CYS A 10 2.97 4.10 -16.72
C CYS A 10 2.88 5.50 -16.11
N SER A 11 1.77 6.20 -16.37
CA SER A 11 1.39 7.39 -15.64
C SER A 11 0.16 7.09 -14.77
N GLN A 12 0.15 7.60 -13.53
CA GLN A 12 -0.98 7.43 -12.61
C GLN A 12 -2.20 8.28 -12.97
N GLN A 13 -2.06 9.21 -13.90
CA GLN A 13 -3.14 10.01 -14.48
C GLN A 13 -3.05 10.03 -16.00
N GLY A 14 -4.15 10.40 -16.67
CA GLY A 14 -4.12 10.66 -18.10
C GLY A 14 -3.14 11.81 -18.40
N GLU A 15 -2.07 11.55 -19.16
CA GLU A 15 -1.06 12.53 -19.51
C GLU A 15 -0.95 12.63 -21.04
N TYR A 16 -0.89 13.86 -21.55
CA TYR A 16 -0.81 14.14 -22.97
C TYR A 16 0.43 14.95 -23.36
N LEU A 17 1.17 15.45 -22.36
CA LEU A 17 2.34 16.30 -22.62
C LEU A 17 3.58 15.45 -22.91
N ALA A 18 4.13 15.59 -24.11
CA ALA A 18 5.34 14.88 -24.54
C ALA A 18 6.52 15.08 -23.57
N LYS A 19 6.71 16.29 -23.03
CA LYS A 19 7.78 16.59 -22.06
C LYS A 19 7.69 15.73 -20.81
N TYR A 20 6.48 15.39 -20.36
CA TYR A 20 6.27 14.59 -19.19
C TYR A 20 6.61 13.12 -19.44
N TRP A 21 6.18 12.60 -20.59
CA TRP A 21 6.58 11.26 -21.03
C TRP A 21 8.08 11.14 -21.23
N ALA A 22 8.72 12.16 -21.82
CA ALA A 22 10.18 12.19 -21.95
C ALA A 22 10.89 12.12 -20.59
N ALA A 23 10.38 12.83 -19.57
CA ALA A 23 10.94 12.75 -18.20
C ALA A 23 10.79 11.35 -17.60
N LEU A 24 9.64 10.69 -17.74
CA LEU A 24 9.43 9.32 -17.26
C LEU A 24 10.35 8.32 -17.96
N ILE A 25 10.50 8.45 -19.29
CA ILE A 25 11.40 7.61 -20.09
C ILE A 25 12.84 7.79 -19.63
N SER A 26 13.32 9.03 -19.47
CA SER A 26 14.68 9.33 -19.04
C SER A 26 14.98 8.69 -17.68
N LEU A 27 14.07 8.82 -16.70
CA LEU A 27 14.25 8.21 -15.37
C LEU A 27 14.31 6.68 -15.43
N LYS A 28 13.55 6.05 -16.31
CA LYS A 28 13.61 4.60 -16.51
C LYS A 28 14.93 4.17 -17.15
N LEU A 29 15.40 4.94 -18.14
CA LEU A 29 16.64 4.64 -18.86
C LEU A 29 17.89 4.80 -17.98
N GLU A 30 17.88 5.68 -16.97
CA GLU A 30 19.00 5.82 -16.01
C GLU A 30 19.36 4.48 -15.31
N ASN A 31 18.40 3.58 -15.17
CA ASN A 31 18.57 2.30 -14.48
C ASN A 31 18.91 1.14 -15.44
N ILE A 32 19.14 1.42 -16.73
CA ILE A 32 19.35 0.40 -17.75
C ILE A 32 20.73 0.54 -18.35
N THR A 33 21.47 -0.54 -18.33
CA THR A 33 22.74 -0.66 -19.05
C THR A 33 22.50 -1.38 -20.37
N LEU A 34 22.74 -0.70 -21.49
CA LEU A 34 22.66 -1.29 -22.81
C LEU A 34 23.95 -2.02 -23.14
N SER A 35 23.85 -3.27 -23.55
CA SER A 35 25.02 -4.08 -23.95
C SER A 35 25.49 -3.82 -25.37
N ALA A 36 24.68 -3.12 -26.18
CA ALA A 36 24.95 -2.80 -27.58
C ALA A 36 24.20 -1.52 -28.00
N PRO A 37 24.63 -0.84 -29.08
CA PRO A 37 23.90 0.30 -29.65
C PRO A 37 22.45 -0.06 -30.04
N VAL A 38 21.55 0.89 -29.81
CA VAL A 38 20.13 0.76 -30.20
C VAL A 38 19.98 1.11 -31.67
N PHE A 39 19.40 0.22 -32.48
CA PHE A 39 19.15 0.43 -33.90
C PHE A 39 17.67 0.58 -34.23
N GLY A 40 16.77 0.32 -33.25
CA GLY A 40 15.32 0.46 -33.46
C GLY A 40 14.57 0.67 -32.15
N ILE A 41 13.48 1.43 -32.22
CA ILE A 41 12.55 1.66 -31.12
C ILE A 41 11.15 1.38 -31.63
N ARG A 42 10.39 0.60 -30.84
CA ARG A 42 8.96 0.38 -31.04
C ARG A 42 8.19 0.93 -29.86
N LEU A 43 7.21 1.78 -30.12
CA LEU A 43 6.29 2.30 -29.11
C LEU A 43 4.93 1.59 -29.25
N ILE A 44 4.45 1.01 -28.16
CA ILE A 44 3.14 0.37 -28.08
C ILE A 44 2.34 1.07 -26.99
N VAL A 45 1.14 1.53 -27.33
CA VAL A 45 0.20 2.12 -26.36
C VAL A 45 -0.79 1.05 -25.95
N GLU A 46 -0.68 0.56 -24.73
CA GLU A 46 -1.54 -0.50 -24.21
C GLU A 46 -2.85 0.05 -23.62
N ASN A 47 -2.76 1.16 -22.89
CA ASN A 47 -3.90 1.72 -22.19
C ASN A 47 -3.95 3.24 -22.31
N THR A 48 -5.15 3.77 -22.53
CA THR A 48 -5.41 5.21 -22.51
C THR A 48 -6.51 5.52 -21.49
N TYR A 49 -6.41 6.69 -20.87
CA TYR A 49 -7.38 7.13 -19.85
C TYR A 49 -7.92 8.52 -20.23
N ILE A 50 -9.21 8.72 -19.97
CA ILE A 50 -9.80 10.05 -20.09
C ILE A 50 -9.25 10.90 -18.94
N ARG A 51 -8.62 12.03 -19.29
CA ARG A 51 -8.17 12.99 -18.29
C ARG A 51 -9.36 13.73 -17.72
N THR A 52 -9.58 13.61 -16.40
CA THR A 52 -10.47 14.51 -15.69
C THR A 52 -9.73 15.83 -15.41
N PRO A 53 -10.28 17.00 -15.78
CA PRO A 53 -9.66 18.28 -15.43
C PRO A 53 -9.50 18.41 -13.94
N ASP A 54 -8.31 18.76 -13.47
CA ASP A 54 -8.12 19.21 -12.09
C ASP A 54 -8.87 20.53 -11.94
N LYS A 55 -9.87 20.55 -11.07
CA LYS A 55 -10.50 21.79 -10.64
C LYS A 55 -9.54 22.49 -9.70
N GLY A 56 -8.57 23.21 -10.25
CA GLY A 56 -7.70 24.07 -9.48
C GLY A 56 -8.54 25.17 -8.82
N ASP A 57 -8.37 25.33 -7.52
CA ASP A 57 -8.91 26.50 -6.84
C ASP A 57 -8.13 27.73 -7.31
N LEU A 58 -8.80 28.66 -7.94
CA LEU A 58 -8.22 29.92 -8.44
C LEU A 58 -7.60 30.76 -7.32
N PHE A 59 -8.00 30.55 -6.08
CA PHE A 59 -7.53 31.25 -4.89
C PHE A 59 -6.48 30.48 -4.10
N ALA A 60 -6.30 29.20 -4.36
CA ALA A 60 -5.19 28.43 -3.81
C ALA A 60 -3.91 28.91 -4.49
N GLY A 61 -3.00 29.54 -3.74
CA GLY A 61 -1.71 29.99 -4.26
C GLY A 61 -0.99 28.88 -5.02
N LYS A 62 0.02 29.22 -5.84
CA LYS A 62 0.80 28.28 -6.66
C LYS A 62 1.25 27.07 -5.84
N GLN A 63 0.47 26.02 -5.87
CA GLN A 63 0.95 24.69 -5.50
C GLN A 63 2.05 24.31 -6.49
N GLY A 64 3.03 23.51 -6.05
CA GLY A 64 4.19 23.15 -6.85
C GLY A 64 3.87 22.74 -8.29
N SER A 65 4.87 22.73 -9.15
CA SER A 65 4.74 22.52 -10.59
C SER A 65 4.21 21.13 -11.00
N LEU A 66 4.16 20.17 -10.08
CA LEU A 66 3.73 18.78 -10.29
C LEU A 66 2.47 18.47 -9.49
N SER A 67 1.52 17.77 -10.12
CA SER A 67 0.41 17.17 -9.38
C SER A 67 0.91 16.00 -8.51
N ARG A 68 0.14 15.64 -7.48
CA ARG A 68 0.43 14.47 -6.62
C ARG A 68 0.63 13.19 -7.45
N LEU A 69 -0.22 12.96 -8.46
CA LEU A 69 -0.17 11.77 -9.31
C LEU A 69 1.06 11.79 -10.22
N GLN A 70 1.44 12.97 -10.73
CA GLN A 70 2.68 13.14 -11.49
C GLN A 70 3.91 12.84 -10.65
N LEU A 71 3.96 13.36 -9.42
CA LEU A 71 5.08 13.08 -8.51
C LEU A 71 5.24 11.58 -8.24
N ILE A 72 4.14 10.89 -7.97
CA ILE A 72 4.20 9.44 -7.75
C ILE A 72 4.66 8.69 -9.00
N SER A 73 4.18 9.08 -10.20
CA SER A 73 4.65 8.46 -11.44
C SER A 73 6.15 8.62 -11.64
N LEU A 74 6.71 9.80 -11.33
CA LEU A 74 8.16 10.06 -11.38
C LEU A 74 8.93 9.22 -10.35
N LEU A 75 8.42 9.13 -9.12
CA LEU A 75 9.03 8.29 -8.08
C LEU A 75 9.03 6.82 -8.47
N GLN A 76 7.92 6.31 -9.00
CA GLN A 76 7.83 4.93 -9.48
C GLN A 76 8.74 4.68 -10.70
N ALA A 77 8.88 5.66 -11.59
CA ALA A 77 9.78 5.55 -12.73
C ALA A 77 11.25 5.46 -12.30
N LYS A 78 11.64 6.23 -11.28
CA LYS A 78 13.04 6.29 -10.80
C LYS A 78 13.39 5.15 -9.85
N LEU A 79 12.51 4.83 -8.90
CA LEU A 79 12.80 3.92 -7.78
C LEU A 79 12.17 2.52 -7.95
N GLY A 80 11.41 2.32 -9.02
CA GLY A 80 10.65 1.10 -9.27
C GLY A 80 9.18 1.22 -8.84
N GLU A 81 8.33 0.39 -9.43
CA GLU A 81 6.86 0.44 -9.24
C GLU A 81 6.42 0.17 -7.78
N GLN A 82 7.24 -0.53 -7.01
CA GLN A 82 6.95 -0.86 -5.61
C GLN A 82 7.31 0.26 -4.64
N ALA A 83 8.09 1.26 -5.08
CA ALA A 83 8.58 2.33 -4.20
C ALA A 83 7.49 3.29 -3.72
N ALA A 84 6.37 3.37 -4.45
CA ALA A 84 5.23 4.18 -4.07
C ALA A 84 3.94 3.42 -4.34
N SER A 85 3.19 3.14 -3.29
CA SER A 85 1.89 2.46 -3.34
C SER A 85 0.90 3.17 -2.42
N THR A 86 -0.37 2.88 -2.58
CA THR A 86 -1.41 3.32 -1.65
C THR A 86 -2.01 2.13 -0.93
N PRO A 87 -2.25 2.22 0.39
CA PRO A 87 -3.00 1.20 1.08
C PRO A 87 -4.45 1.21 0.57
N ALA A 88 -4.94 0.03 0.23
CA ALA A 88 -6.33 -0.22 -0.12
C ALA A 88 -6.90 -1.26 0.85
N LEU A 89 -8.09 -1.00 1.37
CA LEU A 89 -8.79 -1.95 2.23
C LEU A 89 -9.29 -3.12 1.37
N THR A 90 -9.12 -4.31 1.88
CA THR A 90 -9.66 -5.55 1.31
C THR A 90 -10.92 -5.97 2.07
N ASN A 91 -11.68 -6.87 1.51
CA ASN A 91 -12.82 -7.48 2.20
C ASN A 91 -12.39 -8.74 2.98
N ASP A 92 -11.27 -8.64 3.72
CA ASP A 92 -10.76 -9.71 4.56
C ASP A 92 -10.73 -9.27 6.03
N TYR A 93 -11.31 -10.08 6.89
CA TYR A 93 -11.37 -9.80 8.32
C TYR A 93 -10.08 -10.17 9.06
N ARG A 94 -9.15 -10.88 8.41
CA ARG A 94 -7.81 -11.13 8.98
C ARG A 94 -7.04 -9.82 8.99
N PRO A 95 -6.59 -9.32 10.15
CA PRO A 95 -5.93 -8.00 10.24
C PRO A 95 -4.72 -7.86 9.32
N GLU A 96 -3.94 -8.92 9.19
CA GLU A 96 -2.76 -8.98 8.32
C GLU A 96 -3.09 -8.94 6.82
N GLN A 97 -4.33 -9.21 6.44
CA GLN A 97 -4.80 -9.20 5.05
C GLN A 97 -5.83 -8.10 4.77
N ALA A 98 -6.22 -7.35 5.80
CA ALA A 98 -7.22 -6.28 5.68
C ALA A 98 -6.74 -5.09 4.85
N ILE A 99 -5.44 -4.95 4.64
CA ILE A 99 -4.82 -3.89 3.85
C ILE A 99 -3.91 -4.51 2.80
N GLN A 100 -4.08 -4.12 1.55
CA GLN A 100 -3.19 -4.45 0.45
C GLN A 100 -2.63 -3.18 -0.17
N ASN A 101 -1.38 -3.26 -0.65
CA ASN A 101 -0.79 -2.15 -1.38
C ASN A 101 -1.29 -2.15 -2.82
N SER A 102 -1.99 -1.10 -3.21
CA SER A 102 -2.44 -0.88 -4.58
C SER A 102 -1.41 -0.04 -5.34
N LYS A 103 -1.03 -0.49 -6.53
CA LYS A 103 -0.18 0.26 -7.46
C LYS A 103 -0.91 1.49 -8.04
N ARG A 104 -2.23 1.47 -8.07
CA ARG A 104 -3.06 2.59 -8.52
C ARG A 104 -3.58 3.39 -7.33
N LEU A 105 -3.52 4.71 -7.44
CA LEU A 105 -4.15 5.62 -6.50
C LEU A 105 -5.66 5.63 -6.75
N THR A 106 -6.37 4.77 -6.06
CA THR A 106 -7.84 4.85 -6.03
C THR A 106 -8.26 5.88 -5.00
N LYS A 107 -9.22 6.74 -5.34
CA LYS A 107 -9.91 7.57 -4.33
C LYS A 107 -10.59 6.63 -3.36
N ALA A 108 -10.39 6.86 -2.05
CA ALA A 108 -11.16 6.18 -1.03
C ALA A 108 -12.65 6.42 -1.30
N THR A 109 -13.38 5.35 -1.57
CA THR A 109 -14.76 5.44 -2.08
C THR A 109 -15.78 5.71 -0.99
N GLN A 110 -15.47 5.44 0.29
CA GLN A 110 -16.35 5.79 1.42
C GLN A 110 -15.57 5.89 2.73
N PRO A 111 -15.99 6.75 3.69
CA PRO A 111 -15.44 6.72 5.03
C PRO A 111 -15.87 5.42 5.73
N PHE A 112 -14.91 4.61 6.10
CA PHE A 112 -15.14 3.43 6.92
C PHE A 112 -15.53 3.85 8.34
N LYS A 113 -16.67 3.38 8.83
CA LYS A 113 -16.97 3.41 10.26
C LYS A 113 -16.16 2.30 10.94
N LEU A 114 -15.09 2.68 11.60
CA LEU A 114 -14.36 1.75 12.48
C LEU A 114 -15.22 1.52 13.73
N TYR A 115 -15.77 0.33 13.86
CA TYR A 115 -16.53 -0.06 15.07
C TYR A 115 -15.64 -0.52 16.22
N ALA A 116 -14.36 -0.79 15.96
CA ALA A 116 -13.40 -1.25 16.95
C ALA A 116 -12.05 -0.54 16.79
N LEU A 117 -11.37 -0.30 17.90
CA LEU A 117 -10.04 0.27 17.91
C LEU A 117 -9.05 -0.71 17.26
N ARG A 118 -8.19 -0.19 16.40
CA ARG A 118 -7.11 -0.94 15.76
C ARG A 118 -5.76 -0.31 16.09
N PRO A 119 -4.70 -1.11 16.26
CA PRO A 119 -3.39 -0.59 16.56
C PRO A 119 -2.80 0.19 15.39
N SER A 120 -1.91 1.14 15.69
CA SER A 120 -1.17 1.90 14.68
C SER A 120 -0.16 1.04 13.93
N PHE A 121 0.39 0.02 14.60
CA PHE A 121 1.37 -0.89 14.03
C PHE A 121 0.94 -2.34 14.25
N LEU A 122 0.96 -3.12 13.15
CA LEU A 122 0.77 -4.57 13.20
C LEU A 122 2.12 -5.28 13.10
N LEU A 123 2.28 -6.33 13.89
CA LEU A 123 3.40 -7.26 13.80
C LEU A 123 3.06 -8.39 12.83
N THR A 124 3.87 -8.56 11.81
CA THR A 124 3.68 -9.62 10.81
C THR A 124 4.98 -10.42 10.68
N PRO A 125 5.03 -11.65 11.21
CA PRO A 125 3.98 -12.38 11.93
C PRO A 125 3.75 -11.90 13.38
N PRO A 126 2.58 -12.23 13.98
CA PRO A 126 2.34 -12.00 15.40
C PRO A 126 3.39 -12.71 16.27
N GLN A 127 3.77 -12.10 17.37
CA GLN A 127 4.78 -12.63 18.29
C GLN A 127 4.14 -13.26 19.52
N ARG A 128 4.73 -14.33 20.07
CA ARG A 128 4.25 -14.92 21.32
C ARG A 128 4.38 -13.91 22.46
N LEU A 129 3.30 -13.69 23.21
CA LEU A 129 3.31 -12.77 24.33
C LEU A 129 4.16 -13.35 25.48
N GLN A 130 5.24 -12.65 25.84
CA GLN A 130 6.20 -13.11 26.85
C GLN A 130 6.10 -12.35 28.17
N GLU A 131 5.40 -11.21 28.18
CA GLU A 131 5.28 -10.36 29.35
C GLU A 131 3.89 -10.39 29.98
N LYS A 132 3.80 -9.99 31.25
CA LYS A 132 2.53 -9.83 31.94
C LYS A 132 1.87 -8.52 31.50
N VAL A 133 0.60 -8.60 31.13
CA VAL A 133 -0.21 -7.46 30.69
C VAL A 133 -1.53 -7.42 31.48
N SER A 134 -2.11 -6.25 31.61
CA SER A 134 -3.44 -6.03 32.16
C SER A 134 -4.44 -5.83 31.03
N ILE A 135 -5.45 -6.69 30.92
CA ILE A 135 -6.50 -6.57 29.92
C ILE A 135 -7.41 -5.40 30.28
N ALA A 136 -7.63 -4.49 29.33
CA ALA A 136 -8.51 -3.34 29.49
C ALA A 136 -9.83 -3.51 28.73
N TYR A 137 -9.81 -4.07 27.51
CA TYR A 137 -10.99 -4.24 26.65
C TYR A 137 -10.94 -5.58 25.92
N GLY A 138 -12.11 -6.12 25.61
CA GLY A 138 -12.27 -7.36 24.86
C GLY A 138 -13.15 -8.39 25.60
N PRO A 139 -13.35 -9.59 25.01
CA PRO A 139 -12.79 -10.03 23.75
C PRO A 139 -13.56 -9.53 22.51
N GLU A 140 -12.82 -9.31 21.41
CA GLU A 140 -13.38 -9.25 20.07
C GLU A 140 -13.01 -10.53 19.33
N ARG A 141 -13.98 -11.37 19.00
CA ARG A 141 -13.72 -12.63 18.28
C ARG A 141 -13.66 -12.40 16.79
N ILE A 142 -12.56 -12.83 16.15
CA ILE A 142 -12.40 -12.93 14.72
C ILE A 142 -12.28 -14.39 14.36
N GLU A 143 -13.28 -14.89 13.62
CA GLU A 143 -13.32 -16.24 13.09
C GLU A 143 -13.59 -16.14 11.59
N THR A 144 -12.60 -16.53 10.77
CA THR A 144 -12.64 -16.27 9.33
C THR A 144 -11.61 -17.12 8.59
N GLY A 145 -11.59 -17.06 7.25
CA GLY A 145 -10.59 -17.74 6.41
C GLY A 145 -10.88 -19.20 6.12
N TRP A 146 -12.12 -19.69 6.33
CA TRP A 146 -12.47 -21.08 6.03
C TRP A 146 -12.48 -21.41 4.52
N TRP A 147 -12.53 -20.35 3.69
CA TRP A 147 -12.62 -20.49 2.22
C TRP A 147 -11.28 -20.68 1.51
N ASP A 148 -10.15 -20.35 2.13
CA ASP A 148 -8.82 -20.38 1.51
C ASP A 148 -7.83 -21.31 2.23
N ALA A 149 -8.34 -22.29 3.00
CA ALA A 149 -7.56 -23.23 3.79
C ALA A 149 -6.62 -22.58 4.85
N GLN A 150 -6.82 -21.32 5.19
CA GLN A 150 -6.11 -20.62 6.25
C GLN A 150 -7.09 -20.08 7.32
N PRO A 151 -7.91 -20.94 7.96
CA PRO A 151 -8.86 -20.48 8.95
C PRO A 151 -8.14 -19.95 10.19
N ILE A 152 -8.67 -18.84 10.72
CA ILE A 152 -8.23 -18.31 12.01
C ILE A 152 -9.40 -18.21 12.96
N THR A 153 -9.14 -18.49 14.23
CA THR A 153 -10.04 -18.22 15.36
C THR A 153 -9.20 -17.55 16.43
N ARG A 154 -9.45 -16.27 16.67
CA ARG A 154 -8.67 -15.45 17.58
C ARG A 154 -9.60 -14.57 18.41
N ASP A 155 -9.41 -14.55 19.72
CA ASP A 155 -10.07 -13.63 20.65
C ASP A 155 -9.12 -12.47 20.94
N TYR A 156 -9.41 -11.29 20.43
CA TYR A 156 -8.59 -10.10 20.55
C TYR A 156 -8.93 -9.28 21.77
N PHE A 157 -7.89 -8.70 22.37
CA PHE A 157 -7.98 -7.84 23.54
C PHE A 157 -7.08 -6.63 23.38
N ILE A 158 -7.48 -5.51 24.00
CA ILE A 158 -6.59 -4.37 24.23
C ILE A 158 -6.06 -4.50 25.65
N ALA A 159 -4.76 -4.50 25.80
CA ALA A 159 -4.08 -4.71 27.06
C ALA A 159 -2.99 -3.66 27.29
N ARG A 160 -2.63 -3.43 28.53
CA ARG A 160 -1.57 -2.52 28.92
C ARG A 160 -0.40 -3.30 29.50
N SER A 161 0.81 -3.00 29.01
CA SER A 161 2.06 -3.55 29.54
C SER A 161 2.41 -2.94 30.91
N GLN A 162 3.37 -3.53 31.60
CA GLN A 162 3.88 -2.96 32.85
C GLN A 162 4.56 -1.59 32.68
N LEU A 163 5.10 -1.34 31.48
CA LEU A 163 5.71 -0.06 31.09
C LEU A 163 4.70 0.97 30.59
N GLY A 164 3.40 0.64 30.57
CA GLY A 164 2.34 1.55 30.20
C GLY A 164 2.00 1.57 28.71
N GLN A 165 2.65 0.76 27.88
CA GLN A 165 2.35 0.66 26.45
C GLN A 165 1.04 -0.07 26.21
N TRP A 166 0.30 0.35 25.19
CA TRP A 166 -0.94 -0.27 24.78
C TRP A 166 -0.70 -1.29 23.68
N TYR A 167 -1.16 -2.52 23.91
CA TYR A 167 -1.00 -3.67 23.04
C TYR A 167 -2.34 -4.18 22.51
N TRP A 168 -2.32 -4.64 21.28
CA TRP A 168 -3.37 -5.45 20.70
C TRP A 168 -2.90 -6.91 20.71
N ILE A 169 -3.48 -7.69 21.60
CA ILE A 169 -3.11 -9.09 21.83
C ILE A 169 -4.27 -9.99 21.47
N PHE A 170 -3.98 -11.24 21.17
CA PHE A 170 -5.04 -12.23 21.00
C PHE A 170 -4.69 -13.55 21.66
N LYS A 171 -5.75 -14.31 21.96
CA LYS A 171 -5.69 -15.67 22.45
C LYS A 171 -6.24 -16.60 21.36
N ILE A 172 -5.56 -17.72 21.13
CA ILE A 172 -6.06 -18.80 20.27
C ILE A 172 -6.83 -19.85 21.09
N PRO A 173 -7.66 -20.72 20.49
CA PRO A 173 -8.42 -21.74 21.21
C PRO A 173 -7.58 -22.68 22.09
N ARG A 174 -6.32 -22.93 21.71
CA ARG A 174 -5.36 -23.74 22.49
C ARG A 174 -4.87 -23.05 23.78
N GLY A 175 -5.16 -21.75 23.96
CA GLY A 175 -4.82 -21.02 25.17
C GLY A 175 -3.57 -20.15 25.07
N ASP A 176 -2.79 -20.23 23.99
CA ASP A 176 -1.60 -19.40 23.79
C ASP A 176 -1.97 -17.95 23.47
N TRP A 177 -1.14 -17.02 23.97
CA TRP A 177 -1.30 -15.58 23.79
C TRP A 177 -0.26 -15.02 22.85
N TYR A 178 -0.69 -14.08 22.01
CA TYR A 178 0.16 -13.43 21.01
C TYR A 178 -0.02 -11.91 21.03
N LEU A 179 1.09 -11.20 20.87
CA LEU A 179 1.10 -9.77 20.56
C LEU A 179 0.99 -9.61 19.05
N HIS A 180 -0.02 -8.87 18.60
CA HIS A 180 -0.25 -8.64 17.17
C HIS A 180 -0.10 -7.18 16.76
N GLY A 181 -0.22 -6.24 17.70
CA GLY A 181 -0.06 -4.83 17.37
C GLY A 181 0.20 -3.94 18.56
N VAL A 182 0.66 -2.74 18.26
CA VAL A 182 0.99 -1.71 19.25
C VAL A 182 0.23 -0.43 18.90
N PHE A 183 -0.36 0.18 19.91
CA PHE A 183 -0.98 1.51 19.79
C PHE A 183 0.07 2.58 20.08
N SER A 184 0.07 3.64 19.29
CA SER A 184 0.91 4.84 19.50
C SER A 184 0.14 5.93 20.21
#